data_e9e099ac62a0b72fd5b35aa9a29cab3e
#
_entry.id   e9e099ac62a0b72fd5b35aa9a29cab3e
#
_cell.length_a   1.000
_cell.length_b   1.000
_cell.length_c   1.000
_cell.angle_alpha   90.00
_cell.angle_beta   90.00
_cell.angle_gamma   90.00
#
_symmetry.space_group_name_H-M   'P 1'
#
loop_
_entity.id
_entity.type
_entity.pdbx_description
1 polymer ?
#
loop_
_entity_poly.entity_id
_entity_poly.type
_entity_poly.pdbx_seq_one_letter_code
_entity_poly.pdbx_strand_id
1 'polypeptide(L)'
;MRIDILTVVPELLASPLNESILKRAQEKGLVVIDMENIVYYTEDKHRTTDDYPFGGEAGMVMKIEPIYHCIEALKAEREYDEVIYTSPDGIRYDQHEANRLSTLDNLIILCGHYKGIDYRIREHLVTREISIGDYVLTGGELAACIIADSVIRIIPGAIGDEASALTDCFQDNLLAPPVYTRPAEFNGWKVPDVLLSGNFARIDRWKEEQAWERTKRLRPDLLKEE
;
A
#
# COMPACT_ATOMS: atom_id res chain seq x y z
N MET A 1 3.51 -13.09 -7.19
CA MET A 1 4.05 -12.22 -6.10
C MET A 1 3.75 -12.84 -4.75
N ARG A 2 4.64 -12.67 -3.77
CA ARG A 2 4.39 -13.00 -2.36
C ARG A 2 4.62 -11.77 -1.47
N ILE A 3 3.77 -11.57 -0.47
CA ILE A 3 3.87 -10.50 0.53
C ILE A 3 3.74 -11.13 1.91
N ASP A 4 4.83 -11.10 2.69
CA ASP A 4 4.84 -11.54 4.09
C ASP A 4 4.76 -10.31 5.00
N ILE A 5 3.70 -10.20 5.80
CA ILE A 5 3.45 -9.05 6.68
C ILE A 5 3.77 -9.44 8.12
N LEU A 6 4.80 -8.83 8.68
CA LEU A 6 5.27 -9.07 10.04
C LEU A 6 4.56 -8.09 11.00
N THR A 7 3.88 -8.62 11.99
CA THR A 7 3.08 -7.84 12.93
C THR A 7 3.01 -8.52 14.30
N VAL A 8 2.66 -7.77 15.33
CA VAL A 8 2.29 -8.28 16.67
C VAL A 8 0.77 -8.41 16.83
N VAL A 9 -0.02 -7.91 15.88
CA VAL A 9 -1.50 -7.91 15.89
C VAL A 9 -2.07 -8.36 14.54
N PRO A 10 -1.88 -9.64 14.15
CA PRO A 10 -2.32 -10.13 12.83
C PRO A 10 -3.84 -10.02 12.60
N GLU A 11 -4.64 -9.97 13.65
CA GLU A 11 -6.10 -9.83 13.55
C GLU A 11 -6.53 -8.53 12.86
N LEU A 12 -5.72 -7.46 12.95
CA LEU A 12 -6.01 -6.20 12.24
C LEU A 12 -5.92 -6.31 10.73
N LEU A 13 -5.18 -7.30 10.23
CA LEU A 13 -4.96 -7.53 8.80
C LEU A 13 -6.00 -8.48 8.19
N ALA A 14 -6.65 -9.30 9.01
CA ALA A 14 -7.44 -10.45 8.56
C ALA A 14 -8.59 -10.03 7.63
N SER A 15 -9.38 -9.01 7.99
CA SER A 15 -10.51 -8.56 7.17
C SER A 15 -10.08 -7.85 5.88
N PRO A 16 -9.23 -6.80 5.92
CA PRO A 16 -8.85 -6.06 4.71
C PRO A 16 -8.20 -6.94 3.63
N LEU A 17 -7.38 -7.90 4.03
CA LEU A 17 -6.60 -8.72 3.10
C LEU A 17 -7.38 -9.93 2.56
N ASN A 18 -8.50 -10.32 3.19
CA ASN A 18 -9.27 -11.51 2.81
C ASN A 18 -10.64 -11.19 2.21
N GLU A 19 -10.84 -9.99 1.68
CA GLU A 19 -12.10 -9.58 1.06
C GLU A 19 -11.89 -8.98 -0.34
N SER A 20 -12.96 -8.95 -1.13
CA SER A 20 -13.07 -8.27 -2.43
C SER A 20 -11.98 -8.67 -3.45
N ILE A 21 -11.21 -7.71 -3.96
CA ILE A 21 -10.18 -7.91 -5.00
C ILE A 21 -9.01 -8.70 -4.47
N LEU A 22 -8.53 -8.42 -3.26
CA LEU A 22 -7.39 -9.08 -2.65
C LEU A 22 -7.65 -10.57 -2.44
N LYS A 23 -8.85 -10.94 -1.95
CA LYS A 23 -9.28 -12.33 -1.85
C LYS A 23 -9.27 -13.03 -3.20
N ARG A 24 -9.86 -12.40 -4.23
CA ARG A 24 -9.91 -12.99 -5.57
C ARG A 24 -8.53 -13.15 -6.21
N ALA A 25 -7.61 -12.22 -5.96
CA ALA A 25 -6.23 -12.32 -6.44
C ALA A 25 -5.50 -13.51 -5.80
N GLN A 26 -5.72 -13.76 -4.51
CA GLN A 26 -5.19 -14.94 -3.80
C GLN A 26 -5.83 -16.22 -4.31
N GLU A 27 -7.15 -16.28 -4.45
CA GLU A 27 -7.88 -17.44 -4.99
C GLU A 27 -7.46 -17.80 -6.42
N LYS A 28 -7.06 -16.81 -7.23
CA LYS A 28 -6.50 -17.00 -8.57
C LYS A 28 -5.02 -17.40 -8.56
N GLY A 29 -4.36 -17.42 -7.41
CA GLY A 29 -2.93 -17.71 -7.29
C GLY A 29 -2.01 -16.61 -7.84
N LEU A 30 -2.51 -15.39 -8.03
CA LEU A 30 -1.72 -14.24 -8.51
C LEU A 30 -0.82 -13.68 -7.42
N VAL A 31 -1.26 -13.77 -6.17
CA VAL A 31 -0.52 -13.33 -4.99
C VAL A 31 -0.73 -14.30 -3.84
N VAL A 32 0.29 -14.43 -3.01
CA VAL A 32 0.23 -15.07 -1.68
C VAL A 32 0.46 -13.96 -0.66
N ILE A 33 -0.46 -13.82 0.29
CA ILE A 33 -0.30 -12.91 1.43
C ILE A 33 -0.22 -13.77 2.68
N ASP A 34 0.87 -13.68 3.42
CA ASP A 34 1.03 -14.37 4.68
C ASP A 34 1.24 -13.37 5.83
N MET A 35 0.78 -13.72 7.01
CA MET A 35 0.83 -12.86 8.20
C MET A 35 1.66 -13.54 9.27
N GLU A 36 2.88 -13.04 9.48
CA GLU A 36 3.80 -13.57 10.46
C GLU A 36 3.62 -12.84 11.81
N ASN A 37 3.23 -13.58 12.83
CA ASN A 37 3.14 -13.04 14.17
C ASN A 37 4.51 -13.06 14.85
N ILE A 38 5.14 -11.89 14.97
CA ILE A 38 6.45 -11.67 15.59
C ILE A 38 6.54 -12.26 17.01
N VAL A 39 5.41 -12.35 17.71
CA VAL A 39 5.33 -12.94 19.06
C VAL A 39 5.85 -14.38 19.11
N TYR A 40 5.78 -15.13 18.03
CA TYR A 40 6.26 -16.53 17.99
C TYR A 40 7.78 -16.64 17.81
N TYR A 41 8.46 -15.56 17.50
CA TYR A 41 9.91 -15.52 17.28
C TYR A 41 10.68 -15.00 18.50
N THR A 42 10.02 -14.80 19.65
CA THR A 42 10.68 -14.42 20.91
C THR A 42 11.09 -15.66 21.70
N GLU A 43 12.29 -15.63 22.26
CA GLU A 43 12.78 -16.65 23.21
C GLU A 43 12.33 -16.39 24.64
N ASP A 44 11.72 -15.25 24.92
CA ASP A 44 11.23 -14.87 26.23
C ASP A 44 10.04 -15.75 26.66
N LYS A 45 10.10 -16.26 27.88
CA LYS A 45 9.04 -17.06 28.49
C LYS A 45 7.66 -16.38 28.49
N HIS A 46 7.63 -15.06 28.59
CA HIS A 46 6.41 -14.25 28.57
C HIS A 46 6.03 -13.77 27.16
N ARG A 47 6.81 -14.12 26.14
CA ARG A 47 6.62 -13.72 24.73
C ARG A 47 6.54 -12.21 24.54
N THR A 48 7.33 -11.45 25.32
CA THR A 48 7.40 -9.99 25.23
C THR A 48 8.16 -9.57 23.98
N THR A 49 7.54 -8.72 23.16
CA THR A 49 8.12 -8.21 21.91
C THR A 49 8.59 -6.77 22.01
N ASP A 50 8.47 -6.15 23.18
CA ASP A 50 8.80 -4.74 23.42
C ASP A 50 9.54 -4.56 24.74
N ASP A 51 10.27 -3.44 24.87
CA ASP A 51 10.99 -3.07 26.09
C ASP A 51 11.17 -1.55 26.18
N TYR A 52 11.62 -1.05 27.31
CA TYR A 52 11.94 0.36 27.49
C TYR A 52 13.14 0.78 26.62
N PRO A 53 13.08 1.97 25.99
CA PRO A 53 14.21 2.46 25.22
C PRO A 53 15.41 2.81 26.10
N PHE A 54 16.60 2.58 25.60
CA PHE A 54 17.80 3.18 26.20
C PHE A 54 17.70 4.71 26.16
N GLY A 55 18.22 5.38 27.18
CA GLY A 55 18.16 6.83 27.30
C GLY A 55 17.00 7.35 28.15
N GLY A 56 16.06 6.49 28.58
CA GLY A 56 15.05 6.81 29.58
C GLY A 56 13.83 7.58 29.06
N GLU A 57 13.56 7.54 27.77
CA GLU A 57 12.34 8.11 27.20
C GLU A 57 11.09 7.33 27.59
N ALA A 58 9.94 8.01 27.65
CA ALA A 58 8.67 7.38 27.91
C ALA A 58 8.15 6.56 26.73
N GLY A 59 7.53 5.41 26.97
CA GLY A 59 6.98 4.51 25.97
C GLY A 59 7.87 3.28 25.76
N MET A 60 7.37 2.36 24.95
CA MET A 60 8.03 1.08 24.62
C MET A 60 8.55 1.10 23.19
N VAL A 61 9.52 0.24 22.90
CA VAL A 61 10.10 0.03 21.55
C VAL A 61 10.09 -1.46 21.29
N MET A 62 9.77 -1.88 20.08
CA MET A 62 9.82 -3.28 19.68
C MET A 62 11.27 -3.79 19.69
N LYS A 63 11.47 -4.92 20.36
CA LYS A 63 12.78 -5.56 20.53
C LYS A 63 13.40 -6.00 19.21
N ILE A 64 14.72 -5.98 19.18
CA ILE A 64 15.48 -6.41 17.99
C ILE A 64 15.35 -7.91 17.73
N GLU A 65 15.45 -8.76 18.78
CA GLU A 65 15.59 -10.20 18.62
C GLU A 65 14.39 -10.84 17.91
N PRO A 66 13.11 -10.61 18.32
CA PRO A 66 11.97 -11.24 17.66
C PRO A 66 11.83 -10.83 16.19
N ILE A 67 12.09 -9.55 15.88
CA ILE A 67 12.03 -9.05 14.50
C ILE A 67 13.14 -9.66 13.67
N TYR A 68 14.36 -9.68 14.19
CA TYR A 68 15.52 -10.29 13.52
C TYR A 68 15.27 -11.76 13.20
N HIS A 69 14.86 -12.56 14.20
CA HIS A 69 14.59 -13.99 14.02
C HIS A 69 13.47 -14.25 13.01
N CYS A 70 12.41 -13.43 13.01
CA CYS A 70 11.33 -13.53 12.05
C CYS A 70 11.81 -13.28 10.61
N ILE A 71 12.55 -12.20 10.38
CA ILE A 71 13.09 -11.86 9.05
C ILE A 71 14.09 -12.93 8.58
N GLU A 72 14.99 -13.39 9.44
CA GLU A 72 15.97 -14.41 9.07
C GLU A 72 15.32 -15.76 8.77
N ALA A 73 14.29 -16.15 9.51
CA ALA A 73 13.54 -17.37 9.23
C ALA A 73 12.90 -17.32 7.83
N LEU A 74 12.31 -16.19 7.45
CA LEU A 74 11.73 -15.99 6.13
C LEU A 74 12.81 -15.99 5.03
N LYS A 75 13.93 -15.30 5.26
CA LYS A 75 15.06 -15.26 4.30
C LYS A 75 15.76 -16.61 4.14
N ALA A 76 15.69 -17.50 5.13
CA ALA A 76 16.18 -18.86 5.01
C ALA A 76 15.35 -19.73 4.04
N GLU A 77 14.09 -19.40 3.82
CA GLU A 77 13.20 -20.12 2.90
C GLU A 77 13.27 -19.60 1.46
N ARG A 78 13.47 -18.28 1.28
CA ARG A 78 13.48 -17.63 -0.04
C ARG A 78 14.20 -16.30 -0.03
N GLU A 79 14.57 -15.83 -1.23
CA GLU A 79 15.06 -14.46 -1.41
C GLU A 79 13.90 -13.46 -1.42
N TYR A 80 14.13 -12.28 -0.83
CA TYR A 80 13.19 -11.15 -0.82
C TYR A 80 13.82 -9.96 -1.53
N ASP A 81 13.02 -9.34 -2.39
CA ASP A 81 13.45 -8.16 -3.15
C ASP A 81 13.54 -6.93 -2.25
N GLU A 82 12.59 -6.80 -1.31
CA GLU A 82 12.51 -5.65 -0.40
C GLU A 82 12.06 -6.11 1.00
N VAL A 83 12.63 -5.46 2.01
CA VAL A 83 12.15 -5.45 3.40
C VAL A 83 11.67 -4.03 3.71
N ILE A 84 10.37 -3.84 3.67
CA ILE A 84 9.71 -2.55 3.83
C ILE A 84 9.32 -2.37 5.29
N TYR A 85 9.70 -1.26 5.90
CA TYR A 85 9.21 -0.84 7.21
C TYR A 85 8.19 0.28 7.06
N THR A 86 6.98 0.10 7.61
CA THR A 86 5.94 1.12 7.63
C THR A 86 6.19 2.08 8.80
N SER A 87 6.52 3.32 8.49
CA SER A 87 6.92 4.34 9.46
C SER A 87 6.42 5.72 9.05
N PRO A 88 6.01 6.60 9.99
CA PRO A 88 5.59 7.95 9.64
C PRO A 88 6.73 8.84 9.11
N ASP A 89 7.98 8.50 9.42
CA ASP A 89 9.18 9.21 8.98
C ASP A 89 9.85 8.61 7.73
N GLY A 90 9.21 7.63 7.10
CA GLY A 90 9.66 7.03 5.85
C GLY A 90 9.41 7.92 4.61
N ILE A 91 9.87 7.44 3.46
CA ILE A 91 9.61 8.08 2.16
C ILE A 91 8.10 8.06 1.89
N ARG A 92 7.56 9.16 1.41
CA ARG A 92 6.12 9.26 1.13
C ARG A 92 5.72 8.32 0.01
N TYR A 93 4.75 7.47 0.30
CA TYR A 93 4.17 6.51 -0.64
C TYR A 93 3.27 7.18 -1.67
N ASP A 94 3.43 6.81 -2.93
CA ASP A 94 2.61 7.26 -4.05
C ASP A 94 2.36 6.15 -5.08
N GLN A 95 1.70 6.47 -6.19
CA GLN A 95 1.40 5.50 -7.24
C GLN A 95 2.64 4.99 -7.98
N HIS A 96 3.69 5.82 -8.12
CA HIS A 96 4.94 5.39 -8.74
C HIS A 96 5.63 4.30 -7.92
N GLU A 97 5.64 4.45 -6.60
CA GLU A 97 6.17 3.44 -5.69
C GLU A 97 5.31 2.17 -5.72
N ALA A 98 3.97 2.28 -5.78
CA ALA A 98 3.09 1.13 -5.96
C ALA A 98 3.39 0.38 -7.27
N ASN A 99 3.56 1.10 -8.37
CA ASN A 99 3.90 0.54 -9.68
C ASN A 99 5.26 -0.19 -9.61
N ARG A 100 6.28 0.41 -8.98
CA ARG A 100 7.59 -0.21 -8.79
C ARG A 100 7.49 -1.50 -7.98
N LEU A 101 6.81 -1.47 -6.83
CA LEU A 101 6.65 -2.64 -5.97
C LEU A 101 5.87 -3.76 -6.64
N SER A 102 4.91 -3.44 -7.52
CA SER A 102 4.12 -4.45 -8.25
C SER A 102 4.93 -5.29 -9.25
N THR A 103 6.14 -4.85 -9.60
CA THR A 103 7.06 -5.59 -10.49
C THR A 103 7.99 -6.55 -9.74
N LEU A 104 7.95 -6.56 -8.42
CA LEU A 104 8.79 -7.42 -7.57
C LEU A 104 8.07 -8.75 -7.26
N ASP A 105 8.85 -9.77 -6.90
CA ASP A 105 8.34 -11.10 -6.66
C ASP A 105 8.01 -11.36 -5.19
N ASN A 106 8.90 -10.95 -4.27
CA ASN A 106 8.80 -11.27 -2.84
C ASN A 106 9.06 -10.02 -1.98
N LEU A 107 8.08 -9.66 -1.16
CA LEU A 107 8.16 -8.51 -0.25
C LEU A 107 7.97 -8.96 1.21
N ILE A 108 8.75 -8.37 2.11
CA ILE A 108 8.46 -8.34 3.54
C ILE A 108 7.93 -6.94 3.87
N ILE A 109 6.80 -6.85 4.61
CA ILE A 109 6.30 -5.60 5.16
C ILE A 109 6.30 -5.71 6.68
N LEU A 110 7.19 -4.97 7.35
CA LEU A 110 7.31 -4.92 8.80
C LEU A 110 6.42 -3.80 9.36
N CYS A 111 5.47 -4.18 10.19
CA CYS A 111 4.58 -3.26 10.91
C CYS A 111 5.19 -2.89 12.26
N GLY A 112 5.45 -1.59 12.46
CA GLY A 112 5.89 -1.07 13.75
C GLY A 112 4.71 -0.83 14.70
N HIS A 113 5.00 -0.91 16.00
CA HIS A 113 4.09 -0.55 17.09
C HIS A 113 4.80 0.31 18.13
N TYR A 114 4.07 0.83 19.08
CA TYR A 114 4.57 1.65 20.20
C TYR A 114 5.28 2.92 19.68
N LYS A 115 6.54 3.16 20.11
CA LYS A 115 7.38 4.26 19.61
C LYS A 115 8.19 3.90 18.35
N GLY A 116 8.01 2.67 17.84
CA GLY A 116 8.72 2.13 16.70
C GLY A 116 9.47 0.84 17.04
N ILE A 117 10.44 0.53 16.23
CA ILE A 117 11.27 -0.67 16.33
C ILE A 117 12.71 -0.29 16.72
N ASP A 118 13.47 -1.25 17.25
CA ASP A 118 14.91 -1.05 17.47
C ASP A 118 15.59 -0.57 16.19
N TYR A 119 16.35 0.53 16.29
CA TYR A 119 16.90 1.22 15.14
C TYR A 119 17.89 0.36 14.34
N ARG A 120 18.54 -0.60 14.98
CA ARG A 120 19.46 -1.55 14.31
C ARG A 120 18.76 -2.42 13.27
N ILE A 121 17.47 -2.71 13.43
CA ILE A 121 16.66 -3.36 12.39
C ILE A 121 16.52 -2.45 11.16
N ARG A 122 16.27 -1.15 11.38
CA ARG A 122 16.19 -0.17 10.29
C ARG A 122 17.53 -0.05 9.54
N GLU A 123 18.65 -0.04 10.25
CA GLU A 123 19.97 0.13 9.65
C GLU A 123 20.49 -1.11 8.89
N HIS A 124 20.12 -2.31 9.34
CA HIS A 124 20.76 -3.52 8.84
C HIS A 124 19.88 -4.46 8.04
N LEU A 125 18.56 -4.41 8.22
CA LEU A 125 17.63 -5.36 7.59
C LEU A 125 16.60 -4.71 6.70
N VAL A 126 16.17 -3.48 7.01
CA VAL A 126 15.19 -2.73 6.22
C VAL A 126 15.88 -2.18 4.96
N THR A 127 15.28 -2.42 3.80
CA THR A 127 15.75 -1.86 2.53
C THR A 127 15.01 -0.58 2.16
N ARG A 128 13.79 -0.41 2.68
CA ARG A 128 12.94 0.75 2.41
C ARG A 128 12.02 1.09 3.57
N GLU A 129 11.92 2.36 3.88
CA GLU A 129 10.98 2.90 4.86
C GLU A 129 9.90 3.69 4.14
N ILE A 130 8.62 3.36 4.40
CA ILE A 130 7.49 3.96 3.69
C ILE A 130 6.53 4.62 4.68
N SER A 131 6.20 5.89 4.40
CA SER A 131 5.13 6.64 5.05
C SER A 131 3.93 6.79 4.14
N ILE A 132 2.72 6.49 4.62
CA ILE A 132 1.47 6.72 3.88
C ILE A 132 0.92 8.15 4.06
N GLY A 133 1.62 9.01 4.76
CA GLY A 133 1.23 10.42 4.97
C GLY A 133 1.76 10.99 6.27
N ASP A 134 1.68 12.30 6.41
CA ASP A 134 2.21 13.07 7.55
C ASP A 134 1.24 13.03 8.75
N TYR A 135 1.00 11.84 9.28
CA TYR A 135 0.21 11.57 10.48
C TYR A 135 0.67 10.27 11.15
N VAL A 136 0.39 10.14 12.43
CA VAL A 136 0.80 8.98 13.23
C VAL A 136 -0.40 8.07 13.48
N LEU A 137 -0.20 6.77 13.22
CA LEU A 137 -1.15 5.69 13.54
C LEU A 137 -0.71 4.94 14.80
N THR A 138 -1.58 4.08 15.33
CA THR A 138 -1.28 3.23 16.49
C THR A 138 -0.33 2.08 16.15
N GLY A 139 -0.25 1.69 14.86
CA GLY A 139 0.61 0.63 14.34
C GLY A 139 0.72 0.70 12.83
N GLY A 140 1.59 -0.11 12.25
CA GLY A 140 1.88 -0.14 10.82
C GLY A 140 0.93 -0.97 9.97
N GLU A 141 0.00 -1.72 10.57
CA GLU A 141 -0.86 -2.70 9.88
C GLU A 141 -1.75 -2.06 8.81
N LEU A 142 -2.40 -0.93 9.13
CA LEU A 142 -3.24 -0.24 8.15
C LEU A 142 -2.42 0.31 6.99
N ALA A 143 -1.20 0.77 7.25
CA ALA A 143 -0.27 1.18 6.19
C ALA A 143 0.13 -0.02 5.33
N ALA A 144 0.41 -1.17 5.93
CA ALA A 144 0.70 -2.41 5.20
C ALA A 144 -0.48 -2.84 4.31
N CYS A 145 -1.73 -2.73 4.81
CA CYS A 145 -2.92 -3.00 4.00
C CYS A 145 -3.04 -2.06 2.79
N ILE A 146 -2.77 -0.75 2.97
CA ILE A 146 -2.81 0.24 1.88
C ILE A 146 -1.75 -0.09 0.82
N ILE A 147 -0.53 -0.43 1.24
CA ILE A 147 0.55 -0.82 0.33
C ILE A 147 0.17 -2.10 -0.41
N ALA A 148 -0.28 -3.14 0.30
CA ALA A 148 -0.67 -4.41 -0.30
C ALA A 148 -1.83 -4.24 -1.31
N ASP A 149 -2.89 -3.48 -0.96
CA ASP A 149 -4.02 -3.23 -1.86
C ASP A 149 -3.58 -2.51 -3.13
N SER A 150 -2.83 -1.41 -3.00
CA SER A 150 -2.40 -0.59 -4.14
C SER A 150 -1.41 -1.32 -5.06
N VAL A 151 -0.57 -2.21 -4.52
CA VAL A 151 0.35 -3.06 -5.29
C VAL A 151 -0.40 -4.18 -6.00
N ILE A 152 -1.23 -4.94 -5.26
CA ILE A 152 -1.90 -6.13 -5.80
C ILE A 152 -2.89 -5.78 -6.91
N ARG A 153 -3.62 -4.64 -6.78
CA ARG A 153 -4.60 -4.25 -7.81
C ARG A 153 -3.99 -3.96 -9.17
N ILE A 154 -2.68 -3.72 -9.26
CA ILE A 154 -1.96 -3.44 -10.52
C ILE A 154 -1.46 -4.74 -11.15
N ILE A 155 -1.37 -5.83 -10.41
CA ILE A 155 -0.93 -7.13 -10.94
C ILE A 155 -1.89 -7.58 -12.05
N PRO A 156 -1.37 -7.96 -13.24
CA PRO A 156 -2.22 -8.44 -14.33
C PRO A 156 -3.18 -9.55 -13.90
N GLY A 157 -4.46 -9.40 -14.24
CA GLY A 157 -5.52 -10.34 -13.86
C GLY A 157 -6.11 -10.17 -12.45
N ALA A 158 -5.57 -9.29 -11.59
CA ALA A 158 -6.13 -9.03 -10.25
C ALA A 158 -7.49 -8.34 -10.34
N ILE A 159 -7.62 -7.29 -11.15
CA ILE A 159 -8.90 -6.67 -11.48
C ILE A 159 -9.43 -7.19 -12.81
N GLY A 160 -10.78 -7.20 -12.96
CA GLY A 160 -11.44 -7.82 -14.12
C GLY A 160 -11.26 -7.09 -15.45
N ASP A 161 -10.92 -5.81 -15.41
CA ASP A 161 -10.65 -4.98 -16.59
C ASP A 161 -9.28 -4.30 -16.42
N GLU A 162 -8.27 -4.84 -17.10
CA GLU A 162 -6.90 -4.34 -17.05
C GLU A 162 -6.78 -2.89 -17.56
N ALA A 163 -7.62 -2.49 -18.52
CA ALA A 163 -7.66 -1.12 -19.02
C ALA A 163 -8.11 -0.12 -17.93
N SER A 164 -8.88 -0.58 -16.95
CA SER A 164 -9.31 0.27 -15.82
C SER A 164 -8.13 0.72 -14.96
N ALA A 165 -7.15 -0.13 -14.71
CA ALA A 165 -5.96 0.23 -13.92
C ALA A 165 -5.10 1.29 -14.62
N LEU A 166 -5.02 1.24 -15.94
CA LEU A 166 -4.24 2.19 -16.76
C LEU A 166 -4.88 3.58 -16.84
N THR A 167 -6.20 3.68 -16.60
CA THR A 167 -6.95 4.95 -16.66
C THR A 167 -7.24 5.57 -15.30
N ASP A 168 -6.72 4.98 -14.24
CA ASP A 168 -6.85 5.50 -12.88
C ASP A 168 -6.02 6.78 -12.65
N CYS A 169 -6.32 7.49 -11.56
CA CYS A 169 -5.55 8.65 -11.13
C CYS A 169 -4.06 8.33 -10.97
N PHE A 170 -3.21 9.30 -11.27
CA PHE A 170 -1.76 9.29 -11.03
C PHE A 170 -0.93 8.38 -11.95
N GLN A 171 -1.52 7.70 -12.94
CA GLN A 171 -0.73 6.93 -13.90
C GLN A 171 0.12 7.85 -14.80
N ASP A 172 -0.45 8.97 -15.26
CA ASP A 172 0.21 9.98 -16.09
C ASP A 172 0.36 11.32 -15.35
N ASN A 173 0.53 11.29 -14.01
CA ASN A 173 0.53 12.50 -13.17
C ASN A 173 -0.74 13.34 -13.27
N LEU A 174 -1.85 12.76 -13.71
CA LEU A 174 -3.14 13.42 -13.82
C LEU A 174 -4.17 12.79 -12.88
N LEU A 175 -5.14 13.60 -12.48
CA LEU A 175 -6.37 13.11 -11.85
C LEU A 175 -7.31 12.56 -12.93
N ALA A 176 -8.02 11.48 -12.62
CA ALA A 176 -9.02 10.93 -13.53
C ALA A 176 -10.12 11.96 -13.87
N PRO A 177 -10.66 11.93 -15.10
CA PRO A 177 -11.77 12.76 -15.49
C PRO A 177 -13.05 12.43 -14.68
N PRO A 178 -14.06 13.32 -14.65
CA PRO A 178 -15.34 12.98 -14.02
C PRO A 178 -16.03 11.82 -14.73
N VAL A 179 -16.57 10.90 -13.94
CA VAL A 179 -17.33 9.75 -14.44
C VAL A 179 -18.81 9.90 -14.09
N TYR A 180 -19.68 9.42 -14.97
CA TYR A 180 -21.12 9.48 -14.83
C TYR A 180 -21.73 8.11 -15.08
N THR A 181 -22.83 7.82 -14.39
CA THR A 181 -23.61 6.59 -14.58
C THR A 181 -25.07 6.92 -14.90
N ARG A 182 -25.87 5.92 -15.21
CA ARG A 182 -27.32 6.05 -15.44
C ARG A 182 -28.05 6.42 -14.14
N PRO A 183 -29.14 7.21 -14.23
CA PRO A 183 -29.76 7.76 -15.42
C PRO A 183 -29.02 8.99 -15.97
N ALA A 184 -29.26 9.36 -17.26
CA ALA A 184 -28.65 10.51 -17.89
C ALA A 184 -29.05 11.86 -17.29
N GLU A 185 -30.20 11.91 -16.59
CA GLU A 185 -30.65 13.08 -15.82
C GLU A 185 -31.22 12.61 -14.48
N PHE A 186 -30.83 13.28 -13.40
CA PHE A 186 -31.36 13.05 -12.05
C PHE A 186 -31.49 14.38 -11.31
N ASN A 187 -32.68 14.72 -10.84
CA ASN A 187 -33.01 15.99 -10.15
C ASN A 187 -32.57 17.26 -10.93
N GLY A 188 -32.68 17.23 -12.27
CA GLY A 188 -32.21 18.33 -13.12
C GLY A 188 -30.69 18.37 -13.39
N TRP A 189 -29.93 17.48 -12.77
CA TRP A 189 -28.49 17.32 -13.03
C TRP A 189 -28.27 16.38 -14.22
N LYS A 190 -27.58 16.87 -15.24
CA LYS A 190 -27.43 16.17 -16.52
C LYS A 190 -26.01 15.63 -16.70
N VAL A 191 -25.94 14.48 -17.32
CA VAL A 191 -24.67 13.98 -17.89
C VAL A 191 -24.29 14.89 -19.06
N PRO A 192 -23.02 15.29 -19.22
CA PRO A 192 -22.57 16.07 -20.39
C PRO A 192 -22.93 15.42 -21.71
N ASP A 193 -23.50 16.19 -22.64
CA ASP A 193 -24.00 15.70 -23.93
C ASP A 193 -22.91 14.99 -24.76
N VAL A 194 -21.65 15.42 -24.63
CA VAL A 194 -20.52 14.78 -25.31
C VAL A 194 -20.40 13.30 -24.96
N LEU A 195 -20.66 12.92 -23.70
CA LEU A 195 -20.61 11.53 -23.24
C LEU A 195 -21.77 10.68 -23.78
N LEU A 196 -22.86 11.31 -24.20
CA LEU A 196 -24.03 10.66 -24.79
C LEU A 196 -23.97 10.60 -26.32
N SER A 197 -22.98 11.26 -26.93
CA SER A 197 -22.88 11.45 -28.39
C SER A 197 -22.52 10.19 -29.17
N GLY A 198 -21.94 9.16 -28.53
CA GLY A 198 -21.38 7.99 -29.22
C GLY A 198 -20.13 8.27 -30.05
N ASN A 199 -19.62 9.50 -30.06
CA ASN A 199 -18.40 9.89 -30.77
C ASN A 199 -17.17 9.73 -29.87
N PHE A 200 -16.53 8.57 -29.94
CA PHE A 200 -15.39 8.22 -29.07
C PHE A 200 -14.26 9.26 -29.12
N ALA A 201 -13.88 9.75 -30.29
CA ALA A 201 -12.80 10.74 -30.41
C ALA A 201 -13.13 12.06 -29.69
N ARG A 202 -14.41 12.50 -29.69
CA ARG A 202 -14.85 13.67 -28.91
C ARG A 202 -14.91 13.39 -27.42
N ILE A 203 -15.33 12.18 -27.05
CA ILE A 203 -15.38 11.73 -25.66
C ILE A 203 -13.98 11.69 -25.07
N ASP A 204 -13.01 11.10 -25.77
CA ASP A 204 -11.63 10.97 -25.29
C ASP A 204 -10.98 12.34 -25.12
N ARG A 205 -11.10 13.24 -26.09
CA ARG A 205 -10.61 14.63 -25.96
C ARG A 205 -11.24 15.34 -24.75
N TRP A 206 -12.54 15.21 -24.57
CA TRP A 206 -13.22 15.81 -23.42
C TRP A 206 -12.69 15.24 -22.08
N LYS A 207 -12.45 13.91 -22.00
CA LYS A 207 -11.87 13.29 -20.81
C LYS A 207 -10.49 13.83 -20.51
N GLU A 208 -9.62 13.94 -21.51
CA GLU A 208 -8.28 14.52 -21.36
C GLU A 208 -8.33 15.98 -20.86
N GLU A 209 -9.17 16.80 -21.48
CA GLU A 209 -9.39 18.21 -21.06
C GLU A 209 -9.87 18.28 -19.61
N GLN A 210 -10.85 17.43 -19.22
CA GLN A 210 -11.36 17.40 -17.86
C GLN A 210 -10.32 16.88 -16.83
N ALA A 211 -9.54 15.88 -17.19
CA ALA A 211 -8.45 15.38 -16.34
C ALA A 211 -7.43 16.50 -16.07
N TRP A 212 -7.01 17.21 -17.12
CA TRP A 212 -6.04 18.30 -17.02
C TRP A 212 -6.58 19.47 -16.18
N GLU A 213 -7.80 19.94 -16.44
CA GLU A 213 -8.43 21.03 -15.68
C GLU A 213 -8.63 20.68 -14.20
N ARG A 214 -9.03 19.44 -13.91
CA ARG A 214 -9.17 18.95 -12.52
C ARG A 214 -7.82 18.92 -11.81
N THR A 215 -6.77 18.43 -12.49
CA THR A 215 -5.41 18.34 -11.93
C THR A 215 -4.89 19.75 -11.65
N LYS A 216 -5.00 20.67 -12.60
CA LYS A 216 -4.60 22.06 -12.43
C LYS A 216 -5.26 22.75 -11.24
N ARG A 217 -6.54 22.45 -11.01
CA ARG A 217 -7.31 23.05 -9.91
C ARG A 217 -7.04 22.41 -8.55
N LEU A 218 -6.96 21.09 -8.48
CA LEU A 218 -6.96 20.32 -7.23
C LEU A 218 -5.56 19.86 -6.81
N ARG A 219 -4.71 19.56 -7.77
CA ARG A 219 -3.37 19.03 -7.55
C ARG A 219 -2.36 19.64 -8.53
N PRO A 220 -2.19 20.98 -8.50
CA PRO A 220 -1.24 21.65 -9.40
C PRO A 220 0.22 21.21 -9.17
N ASP A 221 0.51 20.62 -8.04
CA ASP A 221 1.80 19.99 -7.73
C ASP A 221 2.17 18.87 -8.69
N LEU A 222 1.20 18.09 -9.20
CA LEU A 222 1.42 17.00 -10.15
C LEU A 222 1.83 17.47 -11.56
N LEU A 223 1.60 18.76 -11.88
CA LEU A 223 1.94 19.36 -13.20
C LEU A 223 3.30 20.07 -13.19
N LYS A 224 4.00 20.07 -12.07
CA LYS A 224 5.36 20.60 -12.00
C LYS A 224 6.32 19.52 -12.47
N GLU A 225 7.12 19.81 -13.47
CA GLU A 225 8.31 19.03 -13.81
C GLU A 225 9.26 19.08 -12.59
N GLU A 226 9.77 17.91 -12.17
CA GLU A 226 10.82 17.80 -11.14
C GLU A 226 12.14 18.43 -11.63
#